data_3f9428416adf0b7a49ff672490f8a036
#
_entry.id   3f9428416adf0b7a49ff672490f8a036
#
_cell.length_a   1.000
_cell.length_b   1.000
_cell.length_c   1.000
_cell.angle_alpha   90.00
_cell.angle_beta   90.00
_cell.angle_gamma   90.00
#
_symmetry.space_group_name_H-M   'P 1'
#
loop_
_entity.id
_entity.type
_entity.pdbx_description
1 polymer ?
#
loop_
_entity_poly.entity_id
_entity_poly.type
_entity_poly.pdbx_seq_one_letter_code
_entity_poly.pdbx_strand_id
1 'polypeptide(L)'
;LCVLLVMVAVGVTIFLACAAKAKPYEFLEKEPFETEYGVAGMVRERQREYAPTYARLNITGTVLCILAAVPLFAAMCVSASGLFYIGAVCLLLAIVSVGCFAFVLGGVNHSAMQALLEEEDYTRENKAKSPVIGAVSGIYWLLVTAVYLFYTFGPMGNGQPKYSWFIWAIGGILYAALVLVVKMALRKQNNK
;
A
#
# COMPACT_ATOMS: atom_id res chain seq x y z
N LEU A 1 -24.90 -3.28 11.46
CA LEU A 1 -24.23 -4.39 10.78
C LEU A 1 -24.62 -4.43 9.29
N CYS A 2 -25.91 -4.50 8.93
CA CYS A 2 -26.38 -4.57 7.54
C CYS A 2 -25.86 -3.40 6.68
N VAL A 3 -25.95 -2.15 7.16
CA VAL A 3 -25.44 -0.97 6.44
C VAL A 3 -23.95 -1.07 6.16
N LEU A 4 -23.16 -1.54 7.12
CA LEU A 4 -21.72 -1.73 6.96
C LEU A 4 -21.43 -2.80 5.90
N LEU A 5 -22.13 -3.92 5.90
CA LEU A 5 -21.97 -4.95 4.86
C LEU A 5 -22.31 -4.45 3.46
N VAL A 6 -23.37 -3.65 3.33
CA VAL A 6 -23.75 -3.04 2.05
C VAL A 6 -22.66 -2.07 1.57
N MET A 7 -22.12 -1.22 2.45
CA MET A 7 -21.04 -0.30 2.09
C MET A 7 -19.76 -1.04 1.65
N VAL A 8 -19.40 -2.12 2.36
CA VAL A 8 -18.26 -2.96 1.98
C VAL A 8 -18.50 -3.63 0.63
N ALA A 9 -19.69 -4.19 0.40
CA ALA A 9 -20.04 -4.82 -0.87
C ALA A 9 -19.92 -3.83 -2.05
N VAL A 10 -20.44 -2.60 -1.91
CA VAL A 10 -20.33 -1.54 -2.90
C VAL A 10 -18.86 -1.19 -3.14
N GLY A 11 -18.06 -1.01 -2.09
CA GLY A 11 -16.62 -0.71 -2.22
C GLY A 11 -15.85 -1.81 -2.96
N VAL A 12 -16.09 -3.07 -2.62
CA VAL A 12 -15.48 -4.23 -3.29
C VAL A 12 -15.91 -4.30 -4.77
N THR A 13 -17.18 -4.06 -5.07
CA THR A 13 -17.69 -4.08 -6.45
C THR A 13 -17.02 -2.99 -7.30
N ILE A 14 -16.87 -1.77 -6.77
CA ILE A 14 -16.18 -0.68 -7.47
C ILE A 14 -14.72 -1.05 -7.69
N PHE A 15 -14.05 -1.60 -6.67
CA PHE A 15 -12.66 -2.02 -6.79
C PHE A 15 -12.46 -3.09 -7.87
N LEU A 16 -13.30 -4.13 -7.90
CA LEU A 16 -13.26 -5.19 -8.90
C LEU A 16 -13.53 -4.67 -10.31
N ALA A 17 -14.49 -3.74 -10.46
CA ALA A 17 -14.78 -3.10 -11.74
C ALA A 17 -13.60 -2.26 -12.26
N CYS A 18 -12.92 -1.52 -11.38
CA CYS A 18 -11.71 -0.79 -11.71
C CYS A 18 -10.55 -1.72 -12.09
N ALA A 19 -10.34 -2.79 -11.32
CA ALA A 19 -9.31 -3.79 -11.60
C ALA A 19 -9.55 -4.49 -12.95
N ALA A 20 -10.79 -4.83 -13.27
CA ALA A 20 -11.14 -5.41 -14.57
C ALA A 20 -10.85 -4.48 -15.75
N LYS A 21 -11.08 -3.17 -15.59
CA LYS A 21 -10.73 -2.15 -16.59
C LYS A 21 -9.23 -1.90 -16.70
N ALA A 22 -8.48 -2.05 -15.63
CA ALA A 22 -7.03 -1.88 -15.62
C ALA A 22 -6.28 -3.08 -16.21
N LYS A 23 -6.89 -4.27 -16.24
CA LYS A 23 -6.27 -5.52 -16.70
C LYS A 23 -5.59 -5.45 -18.09
N PRO A 24 -6.14 -4.78 -19.12
CA PRO A 24 -5.47 -4.63 -20.41
C PRO A 24 -4.14 -3.86 -20.34
N TYR A 25 -3.91 -3.07 -19.29
CA TYR A 25 -2.72 -2.24 -19.09
C TYR A 25 -1.71 -2.87 -18.12
N GLU A 26 -1.97 -4.09 -17.65
CA GLU A 26 -1.12 -4.80 -16.67
C GLU A 26 0.29 -5.06 -17.21
N PHE A 27 0.46 -5.16 -18.54
CA PHE A 27 1.76 -5.31 -19.18
C PHE A 27 2.70 -4.12 -18.92
N LEU A 28 2.16 -2.91 -18.73
CA LEU A 28 2.96 -1.73 -18.42
C LEU A 28 3.73 -1.85 -17.09
N GLU A 29 3.19 -2.61 -16.14
CA GLU A 29 3.82 -2.84 -14.84
C GLU A 29 4.75 -4.06 -14.83
N LYS A 30 4.42 -5.09 -15.63
CA LYS A 30 5.09 -6.40 -15.55
C LYS A 30 6.14 -6.64 -16.62
N GLU A 31 5.93 -6.12 -17.83
CA GLU A 31 6.80 -6.40 -18.97
C GLU A 31 7.61 -5.16 -19.37
N PRO A 32 8.88 -5.33 -19.76
CA PRO A 32 9.62 -4.27 -20.41
C PRO A 32 9.04 -4.01 -21.81
N PHE A 33 8.82 -2.76 -22.15
CA PHE A 33 8.31 -2.35 -23.46
C PHE A 33 9.15 -1.20 -24.04
N GLU A 34 9.10 -1.04 -25.35
CA GLU A 34 9.71 0.09 -26.01
C GLU A 34 8.65 1.14 -26.36
N THR A 35 8.85 2.36 -25.88
CA THR A 35 7.99 3.48 -26.24
C THR A 35 8.36 4.02 -27.61
N GLU A 36 7.37 4.38 -28.42
CA GLU A 36 7.57 5.03 -29.73
C GLU A 36 8.38 6.32 -29.58
N TYR A 37 9.15 6.66 -30.64
CA TYR A 37 10.02 7.83 -30.63
C TYR A 37 9.23 9.11 -30.31
N GLY A 38 9.65 9.83 -29.29
CA GLY A 38 9.02 11.09 -28.86
C GLY A 38 7.99 10.94 -27.71
N VAL A 39 7.42 9.76 -27.47
CA VAL A 39 6.45 9.54 -26.38
C VAL A 39 7.07 9.79 -25.01
N ALA A 40 8.30 9.31 -24.78
CA ALA A 40 8.99 9.51 -23.52
C ALA A 40 9.22 11.00 -23.20
N GLY A 41 9.53 11.83 -24.21
CA GLY A 41 9.67 13.29 -24.04
C GLY A 41 8.36 13.96 -23.63
N MET A 42 7.26 13.60 -24.29
CA MET A 42 5.92 14.14 -24.00
C MET A 42 5.44 13.73 -22.59
N VAL A 43 5.65 12.48 -22.18
CA VAL A 43 5.27 11.99 -20.86
C VAL A 43 6.09 12.67 -19.76
N ARG A 44 7.40 12.90 -20.01
CA ARG A 44 8.28 13.59 -19.06
C ARG A 44 7.90 15.08 -18.88
N GLU A 45 7.47 15.74 -19.94
CA GLU A 45 6.96 17.11 -19.85
C GLU A 45 5.66 17.14 -19.03
N ARG A 46 4.74 16.23 -19.31
CA ARG A 46 3.48 16.11 -18.56
C ARG A 46 3.70 15.75 -17.08
N GLN A 47 4.71 14.94 -16.79
CA GLN A 47 5.12 14.63 -15.41
C GLN A 47 5.61 15.89 -14.68
N ARG A 48 6.40 16.75 -15.34
CA ARG A 48 6.86 18.02 -14.77
C ARG A 48 5.69 18.98 -14.51
N GLU A 49 4.75 19.09 -15.42
CA GLU A 49 3.55 19.91 -15.25
C GLU A 49 2.66 19.40 -14.11
N TYR A 50 2.58 18.08 -13.93
CA TYR A 50 1.77 17.46 -12.89
C TYR A 50 2.44 17.46 -11.50
N ALA A 51 3.77 17.55 -11.43
CA ALA A 51 4.53 17.49 -10.18
C ALA A 51 4.03 18.47 -9.08
N PRO A 52 3.70 19.75 -9.36
CA PRO A 52 3.17 20.65 -8.34
C PRO A 52 1.78 20.24 -7.86
N THR A 53 0.95 19.67 -8.72
CA THR A 53 -0.39 19.17 -8.36
C THR A 53 -0.28 17.94 -7.48
N TYR A 54 0.58 17.00 -7.83
CA TYR A 54 0.90 15.82 -7.03
C TYR A 54 1.40 16.22 -5.63
N ALA A 55 2.35 17.15 -5.55
CA ALA A 55 2.87 17.63 -4.27
C ALA A 55 1.78 18.26 -3.40
N ARG A 56 0.90 19.08 -3.97
CA ARG A 56 -0.23 19.69 -3.25
C ARG A 56 -1.21 18.64 -2.73
N LEU A 57 -1.60 17.66 -3.55
CA LEU A 57 -2.49 16.58 -3.13
C LEU A 57 -1.88 15.73 -2.01
N ASN A 58 -0.59 15.42 -2.12
CA ASN A 58 0.11 14.66 -1.11
C ASN A 58 0.24 15.41 0.23
N ILE A 59 0.60 16.69 0.19
CA ILE A 59 0.65 17.55 1.38
C ILE A 59 -0.74 17.68 2.02
N THR A 60 -1.77 17.94 1.22
CA THR A 60 -3.16 18.07 1.70
C THR A 60 -3.64 16.78 2.34
N GLY A 61 -3.41 15.62 1.70
CA GLY A 61 -3.74 14.30 2.26
C GLY A 61 -3.03 14.05 3.60
N THR A 62 -1.74 14.37 3.68
CA THR A 62 -0.95 14.20 4.91
C THR A 62 -1.47 15.10 6.04
N VAL A 63 -1.72 16.37 5.77
CA VAL A 63 -2.27 17.31 6.75
C VAL A 63 -3.64 16.86 7.25
N LEU A 64 -4.53 16.42 6.35
CA LEU A 64 -5.85 15.89 6.72
C LEU A 64 -5.73 14.65 7.61
N CYS A 65 -4.83 13.71 7.28
CA CYS A 65 -4.62 12.52 8.11
C CYS A 65 -4.10 12.85 9.52
N ILE A 66 -3.21 13.84 9.64
CA ILE A 66 -2.72 14.30 10.95
C ILE A 66 -3.84 14.99 11.73
N LEU A 67 -4.58 15.90 11.10
CA LEU A 67 -5.68 16.62 11.74
C LEU A 67 -6.87 15.72 12.08
N ALA A 68 -7.01 14.56 11.42
CA ALA A 68 -8.06 13.59 11.71
C ALA A 68 -8.04 13.09 13.16
N ALA A 69 -6.90 13.13 13.85
CA ALA A 69 -6.80 12.74 15.26
C ALA A 69 -7.38 13.79 16.23
N VAL A 70 -7.47 15.05 15.80
CA VAL A 70 -7.90 16.17 16.67
C VAL A 70 -9.29 15.97 17.30
N PRO A 71 -10.33 15.56 16.57
CA PRO A 71 -11.65 15.31 17.16
C PRO A 71 -11.65 14.29 18.28
N LEU A 72 -10.81 13.24 18.16
CA LEU A 72 -10.71 12.21 19.19
C LEU A 72 -10.04 12.75 20.46
N PHE A 73 -8.94 13.49 20.32
CA PHE A 73 -8.28 14.12 21.46
C PHE A 73 -9.19 15.17 22.13
N ALA A 74 -9.94 15.95 21.34
CA ALA A 74 -10.91 16.91 21.87
C ALA A 74 -12.00 16.20 22.69
N ALA A 75 -12.51 15.07 22.21
CA ALA A 75 -13.48 14.25 22.95
C ALA A 75 -12.93 13.73 24.28
N MET A 76 -11.65 13.36 24.33
CA MET A 76 -10.98 12.93 25.57
C MET A 76 -10.84 14.08 26.59
N CYS A 77 -10.54 15.30 26.14
CA CYS A 77 -10.38 16.46 27.01
C CYS A 77 -11.69 16.91 27.64
N VAL A 78 -12.83 16.74 26.97
CA VAL A 78 -14.16 17.19 27.44
C VAL A 78 -14.84 16.15 28.34
N SER A 79 -14.23 15.00 28.61
CA SER A 79 -14.85 13.88 29.38
C SER A 79 -16.26 13.54 28.87
N ALA A 80 -16.38 13.42 27.56
CA ALA A 80 -17.65 13.33 26.86
C ALA A 80 -18.39 12.00 27.10
N SER A 81 -19.71 12.00 26.86
CA SER A 81 -20.53 10.78 26.90
C SER A 81 -20.10 9.78 25.80
N GLY A 82 -20.40 8.49 25.97
CA GLY A 82 -20.06 7.45 24.99
C GLY A 82 -20.54 7.75 23.56
N LEU A 83 -21.68 8.40 23.41
CA LEU A 83 -22.22 8.80 22.12
C LEU A 83 -21.34 9.84 21.43
N PHE A 84 -20.74 10.76 22.18
CA PHE A 84 -19.84 11.76 21.66
C PHE A 84 -18.53 11.16 21.14
N TYR A 85 -18.00 10.13 21.83
CA TYR A 85 -16.83 9.38 21.34
C TYR A 85 -17.13 8.66 20.03
N ILE A 86 -18.31 8.06 19.88
CA ILE A 86 -18.71 7.43 18.61
C ILE A 86 -18.75 8.47 17.49
N GLY A 87 -19.32 9.66 17.75
CA GLY A 87 -19.32 10.76 16.79
C GLY A 87 -17.92 11.23 16.40
N ALA A 88 -17.01 11.35 17.37
CA ALA A 88 -15.62 11.73 17.13
C ALA A 88 -14.86 10.71 16.26
N VAL A 89 -15.09 9.42 16.49
CA VAL A 89 -14.52 8.34 15.65
C VAL A 89 -15.09 8.38 14.23
N CYS A 90 -16.40 8.58 14.07
CA CYS A 90 -17.01 8.73 12.75
C CYS A 90 -16.41 9.92 11.97
N LEU A 91 -16.22 11.05 12.65
CA LEU A 91 -15.62 12.24 12.05
C LEU A 91 -14.16 12.01 11.69
N LEU A 92 -13.38 11.34 12.54
CA LEU A 92 -12.01 10.93 12.24
C LEU A 92 -11.95 10.10 10.97
N LEU A 93 -12.78 9.06 10.88
CA LEU A 93 -12.82 8.17 9.71
C LEU A 93 -13.23 8.91 8.43
N ALA A 94 -14.16 9.86 8.52
CA ALA A 94 -14.56 10.69 7.38
C ALA A 94 -13.39 11.56 6.88
N ILE A 95 -12.65 12.22 7.78
CA ILE A 95 -11.50 13.07 7.42
C ILE A 95 -10.37 12.20 6.80
N VAL A 96 -10.06 11.04 7.40
CA VAL A 96 -9.06 10.10 6.86
C VAL A 96 -9.46 9.63 5.46
N SER A 97 -10.75 9.34 5.24
CA SER A 97 -11.25 8.93 3.92
C SER A 97 -10.98 9.99 2.84
N VAL A 98 -11.21 11.27 3.15
CA VAL A 98 -10.89 12.37 2.23
C VAL A 98 -9.40 12.49 1.99
N GLY A 99 -8.56 12.32 3.03
CA GLY A 99 -7.10 12.29 2.90
C GLY A 99 -6.61 11.16 2.01
N CYS A 100 -7.11 9.95 2.21
CA CYS A 100 -6.80 8.79 1.36
C CYS A 100 -7.24 9.01 -0.10
N PHE A 101 -8.41 9.62 -0.33
CA PHE A 101 -8.87 9.96 -1.67
C PHE A 101 -7.90 10.92 -2.38
N ALA A 102 -7.38 11.94 -1.68
CA ALA A 102 -6.38 12.85 -2.22
C ALA A 102 -5.09 12.11 -2.62
N PHE A 103 -4.60 11.17 -1.80
CA PHE A 103 -3.44 10.34 -2.12
C PHE A 103 -3.67 9.47 -3.37
N VAL A 104 -4.84 8.85 -3.47
CA VAL A 104 -5.17 8.00 -4.63
C VAL A 104 -5.23 8.83 -5.91
N LEU A 105 -5.89 9.99 -5.90
CA LEU A 105 -5.95 10.88 -7.05
C LEU A 105 -4.57 11.35 -7.51
N GLY A 106 -3.70 11.72 -6.57
CA GLY A 106 -2.32 12.11 -6.87
C GLY A 106 -1.49 10.92 -7.36
N GLY A 107 -1.54 9.82 -6.62
CA GLY A 107 -0.70 8.65 -6.85
C GLY A 107 -0.96 7.94 -8.17
N VAL A 108 -2.22 7.75 -8.57
CA VAL A 108 -2.58 7.02 -9.82
C VAL A 108 -1.96 7.68 -11.05
N ASN A 109 -2.08 9.00 -11.19
CA ASN A 109 -1.52 9.70 -12.33
C ASN A 109 0.02 9.69 -12.31
N HIS A 110 0.61 9.86 -11.13
CA HIS A 110 2.06 9.84 -10.97
C HIS A 110 2.65 8.47 -11.30
N SER A 111 2.09 7.40 -10.74
CA SER A 111 2.51 6.02 -11.00
C SER A 111 2.32 5.62 -12.47
N ALA A 112 1.25 6.07 -13.13
CA ALA A 112 1.04 5.81 -14.55
C ALA A 112 2.14 6.44 -15.41
N MET A 113 2.58 7.68 -15.10
CA MET A 113 3.67 8.33 -15.82
C MET A 113 5.01 7.64 -15.56
N GLN A 114 5.28 7.22 -14.32
CA GLN A 114 6.48 6.45 -13.98
C GLN A 114 6.51 5.08 -14.68
N ALA A 115 5.37 4.40 -14.75
CA ALA A 115 5.25 3.13 -15.48
C ALA A 115 5.55 3.29 -16.98
N LEU A 116 5.08 4.38 -17.61
CA LEU A 116 5.35 4.68 -19.01
C LEU A 116 6.81 5.08 -19.28
N LEU A 117 7.48 5.72 -18.31
CA LEU A 117 8.88 6.11 -18.42
C LEU A 117 9.84 5.01 -17.96
N GLU A 118 9.33 3.92 -17.43
CA GLU A 118 10.12 2.86 -16.78
C GLU A 118 11.09 3.41 -15.71
N GLU A 119 10.63 4.40 -14.92
CA GLU A 119 11.39 5.05 -13.86
C GLU A 119 11.07 4.45 -12.48
N GLU A 120 11.95 4.67 -11.50
CA GLU A 120 11.83 4.22 -10.10
C GLU A 120 11.54 2.72 -9.96
N ASP A 121 10.34 2.35 -9.44
CA ASP A 121 9.96 0.96 -9.19
C ASP A 121 9.64 0.19 -10.49
N TYR A 122 9.33 0.89 -11.57
CA TYR A 122 8.98 0.32 -12.88
C TYR A 122 10.18 0.11 -13.82
N THR A 123 11.41 0.29 -13.34
CA THR A 123 12.63 0.05 -14.12
C THR A 123 12.66 -1.38 -14.65
N ARG A 124 13.16 -1.60 -15.87
CA ARG A 124 13.29 -2.94 -16.51
C ARG A 124 13.93 -3.97 -15.58
N GLU A 125 14.93 -3.56 -14.80
CA GLU A 125 15.61 -4.41 -13.83
C GLU A 125 14.68 -4.82 -12.66
N ASN A 126 13.86 -3.91 -12.17
CA ASN A 126 12.90 -4.20 -11.11
C ASN A 126 11.73 -5.06 -11.61
N LYS A 127 11.23 -4.82 -12.82
CA LYS A 127 10.20 -5.65 -13.46
C LYS A 127 10.67 -7.10 -13.61
N ALA A 128 11.90 -7.33 -14.05
CA ALA A 128 12.47 -8.67 -14.18
C ALA A 128 12.63 -9.39 -12.84
N LYS A 129 12.90 -8.67 -11.75
CA LYS A 129 13.09 -9.22 -10.40
C LYS A 129 11.78 -9.36 -9.62
N SER A 130 10.75 -8.61 -9.99
CA SER A 130 9.46 -8.53 -9.27
C SER A 130 8.79 -9.89 -9.04
N PRO A 131 8.66 -10.80 -10.02
CA PRO A 131 8.00 -12.09 -9.80
C PRO A 131 8.74 -12.98 -8.80
N VAL A 132 10.08 -12.97 -8.81
CA VAL A 132 10.89 -13.74 -7.86
C VAL A 132 10.75 -13.20 -6.45
N ILE A 133 10.85 -11.89 -6.29
CA ILE A 133 10.68 -11.22 -4.99
C ILE A 133 9.26 -11.46 -4.47
N GLY A 134 8.24 -11.37 -5.34
CA GLY A 134 6.85 -11.64 -4.99
C GLY A 134 6.62 -13.05 -4.48
N ALA A 135 7.15 -14.05 -5.17
CA ALA A 135 7.06 -15.45 -4.76
C ALA A 135 7.78 -15.71 -3.42
N VAL A 136 9.00 -15.20 -3.26
CA VAL A 136 9.76 -15.33 -2.01
C VAL A 136 9.04 -14.64 -0.85
N SER A 137 8.47 -13.45 -1.09
CA SER A 137 7.67 -12.73 -0.09
C SER A 137 6.44 -13.52 0.34
N GLY A 138 5.70 -14.09 -0.62
CA GLY A 138 4.52 -14.90 -0.34
C GLY A 138 4.86 -16.12 0.53
N ILE A 139 5.88 -16.89 0.16
CA ILE A 139 6.33 -18.06 0.91
C ILE A 139 6.78 -17.64 2.32
N TYR A 140 7.55 -16.57 2.44
CA TYR A 140 8.04 -16.07 3.72
C TYR A 140 6.88 -15.72 4.67
N TRP A 141 5.90 -14.94 4.22
CA TRP A 141 4.77 -14.53 5.05
C TRP A 141 3.86 -15.71 5.43
N LEU A 142 3.70 -16.70 4.54
CA LEU A 142 2.99 -17.94 4.89
C LEU A 142 3.71 -18.71 6.00
N LEU A 143 5.05 -18.80 5.95
CA LEU A 143 5.83 -19.45 7.00
C LEU A 143 5.74 -18.69 8.34
N VAL A 144 5.85 -17.36 8.33
CA VAL A 144 5.68 -16.54 9.55
C VAL A 144 4.30 -16.73 10.15
N THR A 145 3.27 -16.76 9.32
CA THR A 145 1.88 -17.00 9.76
C THR A 145 1.73 -18.41 10.35
N ALA A 146 2.31 -19.42 9.73
CA ALA A 146 2.28 -20.80 10.23
C ALA A 146 2.98 -20.92 11.61
N VAL A 147 4.15 -20.28 11.75
CA VAL A 147 4.87 -20.22 13.03
C VAL A 147 4.05 -19.50 14.10
N TYR A 148 3.42 -18.37 13.75
CA TYR A 148 2.55 -17.65 14.66
C TYR A 148 1.37 -18.51 15.14
N LEU A 149 0.70 -19.18 14.23
CA LEU A 149 -0.45 -20.04 14.56
C LEU A 149 -0.02 -21.24 15.40
N PHE A 150 1.09 -21.88 15.04
CA PHE A 150 1.62 -23.01 15.80
C PHE A 150 2.04 -22.59 17.21
N TYR A 151 2.73 -21.46 17.36
CA TYR A 151 3.16 -20.94 18.67
C TYR A 151 2.00 -20.49 19.54
N THR A 152 0.94 -19.93 18.95
CA THR A 152 -0.22 -19.41 19.70
C THR A 152 -1.23 -20.48 20.02
N PHE A 153 -1.54 -21.37 19.08
CA PHE A 153 -2.64 -22.34 19.17
C PHE A 153 -2.19 -23.81 19.13
N GLY A 154 -0.91 -24.06 18.93
CA GLY A 154 -0.38 -25.43 18.90
C GLY A 154 -0.49 -26.18 20.22
N PRO A 155 -0.22 -27.51 20.26
CA PRO A 155 -0.36 -28.36 21.44
C PRO A 155 0.46 -27.90 22.65
N MET A 156 1.57 -27.20 22.43
CA MET A 156 2.41 -26.56 23.45
C MET A 156 2.35 -25.02 23.37
N GLY A 157 1.33 -24.48 22.70
CA GLY A 157 1.16 -23.05 22.51
C GLY A 157 0.82 -22.33 23.81
N ASN A 158 1.18 -21.06 23.91
CA ASN A 158 0.89 -20.27 25.11
C ASN A 158 -0.59 -19.85 25.24
N GLY A 159 -1.41 -20.08 24.23
CA GLY A 159 -2.85 -19.74 24.21
C GLY A 159 -3.17 -18.25 24.37
N GLN A 160 -2.17 -17.38 24.29
CA GLN A 160 -2.29 -15.95 24.56
C GLN A 160 -1.86 -15.09 23.35
N PRO A 161 -2.76 -14.81 22.41
CA PRO A 161 -2.46 -13.99 21.23
C PRO A 161 -1.85 -12.63 21.55
N LYS A 162 -2.19 -12.08 22.74
CA LYS A 162 -1.68 -10.81 23.24
C LYS A 162 -0.14 -10.78 23.38
N TYR A 163 0.48 -11.90 23.68
CA TYR A 163 1.93 -11.98 23.82
C TYR A 163 2.63 -12.50 22.56
N SER A 164 1.90 -13.09 21.63
CA SER A 164 2.48 -13.66 20.39
C SER A 164 2.67 -12.64 19.27
N TRP A 165 2.15 -11.42 19.42
CA TRP A 165 2.24 -10.40 18.39
C TRP A 165 3.67 -10.01 18.01
N PHE A 166 4.64 -10.16 18.91
CA PHE A 166 6.05 -9.87 18.65
C PHE A 166 6.64 -10.70 17.50
N ILE A 167 6.05 -11.85 17.17
CA ILE A 167 6.47 -12.69 16.04
C ILE A 167 6.35 -11.90 14.74
N TRP A 168 5.32 -11.06 14.60
CA TRP A 168 5.15 -10.19 13.42
C TRP A 168 6.22 -9.10 13.35
N ALA A 169 6.61 -8.52 14.47
CA ALA A 169 7.65 -7.51 14.52
C ALA A 169 9.02 -8.09 14.13
N ILE A 170 9.37 -9.26 14.69
CA ILE A 170 10.60 -9.98 14.33
C ILE A 170 10.54 -10.43 12.86
N GLY A 171 9.40 -10.97 12.42
CA GLY A 171 9.16 -11.35 11.04
C GLY A 171 9.38 -10.18 10.07
N GLY A 172 8.93 -8.98 10.40
CA GLY A 172 9.15 -7.79 9.58
C GLY A 172 10.64 -7.43 9.42
N ILE A 173 11.41 -7.49 10.48
CA ILE A 173 12.87 -7.22 10.47
C ILE A 173 13.59 -8.27 9.61
N LEU A 174 13.29 -9.56 9.83
CA LEU A 174 13.87 -10.65 9.05
C LEU A 174 13.49 -10.58 7.58
N TYR A 175 12.24 -10.17 7.28
CA TYR A 175 11.80 -9.95 5.91
C TYR A 175 12.61 -8.87 5.19
N ALA A 176 12.87 -7.74 5.84
CA ALA A 176 13.69 -6.68 5.27
C ALA A 176 15.11 -7.19 4.94
N ALA A 177 15.73 -7.95 5.86
CA ALA A 177 17.03 -8.56 5.62
C ALA A 177 16.99 -9.57 4.46
N LEU A 178 15.98 -10.42 4.40
CA LEU A 178 15.79 -11.41 3.33
C LEU A 178 15.66 -10.74 1.96
N VAL A 179 14.83 -9.70 1.84
CA VAL A 179 14.65 -8.96 0.58
C VAL A 179 15.97 -8.32 0.11
N LEU A 180 16.77 -7.77 1.04
CA LEU A 180 18.08 -7.21 0.71
C LEU A 180 19.03 -8.29 0.16
N VAL A 181 19.09 -9.46 0.79
CA VAL A 181 19.91 -10.58 0.33
C VAL A 181 19.47 -11.07 -1.06
N VAL A 182 18.16 -11.24 -1.27
CA VAL A 182 17.60 -11.65 -2.58
C VAL A 182 17.93 -10.61 -3.66
N LYS A 183 17.75 -9.32 -3.39
CA LYS A 183 18.11 -8.25 -4.33
C LYS A 183 19.60 -8.26 -4.69
N MET A 184 20.49 -8.47 -3.70
CA MET A 184 21.93 -8.57 -3.95
C MET A 184 22.29 -9.81 -4.77
N ALA A 185 21.69 -10.96 -4.50
CA ALA A 185 21.92 -12.19 -5.23
C ALA A 185 21.49 -12.07 -6.71
N LEU A 186 20.30 -11.51 -6.96
CA LEU A 186 19.78 -11.27 -8.31
C LEU A 186 20.64 -10.26 -9.09
N ARG A 187 21.15 -9.23 -8.42
CA ARG A 187 22.06 -8.25 -9.03
C ARG A 187 23.40 -8.89 -9.46
N LYS A 188 23.93 -9.82 -8.65
CA LYS A 188 25.17 -10.53 -8.98
C LYS A 188 25.00 -11.49 -10.15
N GLN A 189 23.83 -12.05 -10.34
CA GLN A 189 23.51 -12.96 -11.44
C GLN A 189 23.38 -12.22 -12.79
N ASN A 190 22.89 -10.98 -12.76
CA ASN A 190 22.69 -10.15 -13.95
C ASN A 190 24.00 -9.49 -14.46
N ASN A 191 25.07 -9.48 -13.63
CA ASN A 191 26.39 -8.95 -13.98
C ASN A 191 27.37 -10.04 -14.47
N LYS A 192 26.92 -11.27 -14.66
CA LYS A 192 27.67 -12.36 -15.27
C LYS A 192 27.14 -12.66 -16.66
#